data_a9121a8fbf7cd99abb1e4506688bac09
#
_entry.id   a9121a8fbf7cd99abb1e4506688bac09
#
_cell.length_a   1.000
_cell.length_b   1.000
_cell.length_c   1.000
_cell.angle_alpha   90.00
_cell.angle_beta   90.00
_cell.angle_gamma   90.00
#
_symmetry.space_group_name_H-M   'P 1'
#
loop_
_entity.id
_entity.type
_entity.pdbx_description
1 polymer ?
#
loop_
_entity_poly.entity_id
_entity_poly.type
_entity_poly.pdbx_seq_one_letter_code
_entity_poly.pdbx_strand_id
1 'polypeptide(L)'
;MTALKISAAHARRFLVSRHLLAPPRALPAEPASVMAAVERLGSLQFDPLEVPGARNHDLVLHARVAGYEREWCERWLYGPDRRLIELYNKSLNMVPMHELPHYRVSWHRNLADIDSGILKDQANVAKAILERLKADGPLSTAAFSEHSHAVDWWWAPTRASRAVMEALFVTGRIGIARREGNRRYYDLMERLVPAELLKLREPDEDALTRRLLSRFRATGMTTPVGTQAEVMYSAGSTVERVTRTERLVAAGQLLPVEVEGLPKLQYIISAEESILDATTEPGSLPPPSVSFLAPLDPLVWDRRMLRTLWDFDYLWEVYVPEAKRKWGYYVLPILFGDRFVGRIEPRLDRKAGTLRILGIWFQDGFDPMEERRFIPALCDAIEAYRSFVGATKVVWPRTRPGRAIGAALNPRSRR
;
A
#
# COMPACT_ATOMS: atom_id res chain seq x y z
N MET A 1 20.33 0.52 24.67
CA MET A 1 20.46 -0.75 23.91
C MET A 1 21.56 -0.60 22.88
N THR A 2 22.41 -1.62 22.74
CA THR A 2 23.41 -1.67 21.65
C THR A 2 22.69 -2.05 20.36
N ALA A 3 23.02 -1.39 19.25
CA ALA A 3 22.42 -1.71 17.95
C ALA A 3 22.87 -3.11 17.47
N LEU A 4 21.93 -3.87 16.91
CA LEU A 4 22.24 -5.13 16.23
C LEU A 4 22.97 -4.83 14.92
N LYS A 5 24.04 -5.57 14.61
CA LYS A 5 24.77 -5.41 13.35
C LYS A 5 24.42 -6.53 12.39
N ILE A 6 23.95 -6.17 11.18
CA ILE A 6 23.57 -7.14 10.16
C ILE A 6 24.10 -6.78 8.79
N SER A 7 24.32 -7.78 7.94
CA SER A 7 24.67 -7.56 6.54
C SER A 7 23.48 -7.08 5.71
N ALA A 8 23.74 -6.46 4.56
CA ALA A 8 22.71 -6.09 3.60
C ALA A 8 21.88 -7.32 3.13
N ALA A 9 22.53 -8.47 2.97
CA ALA A 9 21.85 -9.71 2.59
C ALA A 9 20.89 -10.20 3.68
N HIS A 10 21.28 -10.12 4.95
CA HIS A 10 20.42 -10.45 6.09
C HIS A 10 19.22 -9.49 6.15
N ALA A 11 19.45 -8.18 5.98
CA ALA A 11 18.37 -7.19 5.95
C ALA A 11 17.35 -7.47 4.83
N ARG A 12 17.79 -7.89 3.63
CA ARG A 12 16.88 -8.29 2.54
C ARG A 12 16.05 -9.51 2.92
N ARG A 13 16.65 -10.58 3.45
CA ARG A 13 15.94 -11.78 3.89
C ARG A 13 14.91 -11.47 4.97
N PHE A 14 15.29 -10.69 5.97
CA PHE A 14 14.35 -10.21 6.99
C PHE A 14 13.16 -9.48 6.37
N LEU A 15 13.42 -8.48 5.51
CA LEU A 15 12.38 -7.65 4.93
C LEU A 15 11.38 -8.46 4.07
N VAL A 16 11.85 -9.39 3.23
CA VAL A 16 10.93 -10.20 2.41
C VAL A 16 10.11 -11.17 3.25
N SER A 17 10.71 -11.79 4.29
CA SER A 17 10.01 -12.67 5.22
C SER A 17 8.97 -11.91 6.04
N ARG A 18 9.37 -10.81 6.62
CA ARG A 18 8.51 -9.95 7.43
C ARG A 18 7.33 -9.40 6.62
N HIS A 19 7.53 -9.11 5.34
CA HIS A 19 6.48 -8.66 4.42
C HIS A 19 5.63 -9.80 3.85
N LEU A 20 5.77 -11.03 4.31
CA LEU A 20 4.99 -12.20 3.86
C LEU A 20 5.18 -12.49 2.36
N LEU A 21 6.41 -12.33 1.87
CA LEU A 21 6.78 -12.52 0.47
C LEU A 21 7.77 -13.67 0.25
N ALA A 22 8.15 -14.36 1.30
CA ALA A 22 9.04 -15.52 1.28
C ALA A 22 8.46 -16.68 2.14
N PRO A 23 7.64 -17.57 1.56
CA PRO A 23 7.14 -17.58 0.19
C PRO A 23 6.01 -16.57 -0.04
N PRO A 24 5.74 -16.16 -1.29
CA PRO A 24 4.56 -15.38 -1.61
C PRO A 24 3.29 -16.23 -1.47
N ARG A 25 2.15 -15.56 -1.23
CA ARG A 25 0.84 -16.22 -1.07
C ARG A 25 0.82 -17.30 0.02
N ALA A 26 1.58 -17.05 1.12
CA ALA A 26 1.72 -17.97 2.24
C ALA A 26 0.52 -17.96 3.20
N LEU A 27 -0.23 -16.86 3.23
CA LEU A 27 -1.44 -16.79 4.05
C LEU A 27 -2.57 -17.65 3.45
N PRO A 28 -3.37 -18.32 4.28
CA PRO A 28 -4.46 -19.19 3.83
C PRO A 28 -5.46 -18.49 2.88
N ALA A 29 -6.14 -19.29 2.04
CA ALA A 29 -7.17 -18.81 1.12
C ALA A 29 -8.50 -18.57 1.88
N GLU A 30 -8.56 -17.52 2.68
CA GLU A 30 -9.71 -17.16 3.50
C GLU A 30 -9.78 -15.65 3.80
N PRO A 31 -10.97 -15.08 4.08
CA PRO A 31 -11.12 -13.66 4.35
C PRO A 31 -10.31 -13.15 5.56
N ALA A 32 -10.09 -13.99 6.58
CA ALA A 32 -9.30 -13.62 7.77
C ALA A 32 -7.85 -13.26 7.42
N SER A 33 -7.29 -13.86 6.37
CA SER A 33 -5.94 -13.60 5.87
C SER A 33 -5.73 -12.16 5.38
N VAL A 34 -6.80 -11.49 4.93
CA VAL A 34 -6.76 -10.06 4.59
C VAL A 34 -6.45 -9.24 5.84
N MET A 35 -7.14 -9.52 6.96
CA MET A 35 -6.87 -8.83 8.23
C MET A 35 -5.46 -9.10 8.72
N ALA A 36 -5.00 -10.36 8.70
CA ALA A 36 -3.64 -10.73 9.08
C ALA A 36 -2.58 -9.98 8.27
N ALA A 37 -2.78 -9.83 6.95
CA ALA A 37 -1.89 -9.06 6.09
C ALA A 37 -1.91 -7.56 6.43
N VAL A 38 -3.09 -6.97 6.61
CA VAL A 38 -3.22 -5.54 6.94
C VAL A 38 -2.63 -5.23 8.31
N GLU A 39 -2.87 -6.06 9.31
CA GLU A 39 -2.31 -5.89 10.65
C GLU A 39 -0.78 -6.03 10.65
N ARG A 40 -0.24 -6.98 9.92
CA ARG A 40 1.21 -7.13 9.74
C ARG A 40 1.83 -5.88 9.12
N LEU A 41 1.22 -5.33 8.08
CA LEU A 41 1.71 -4.18 7.33
C LEU A 41 1.28 -2.83 7.93
N GLY A 42 0.39 -2.84 8.92
CA GLY A 42 -0.15 -1.65 9.60
C GLY A 42 -1.15 -0.85 8.77
N SER A 43 -0.98 -0.75 7.47
CA SER A 43 -1.94 -0.14 6.55
C SER A 43 -1.61 -0.47 5.10
N LEU A 44 -2.62 -0.42 4.22
CA LEU A 44 -2.44 -0.53 2.78
C LEU A 44 -2.90 0.75 2.08
N GLN A 45 -2.08 1.25 1.17
CA GLN A 45 -2.44 2.44 0.41
C GLN A 45 -3.51 2.13 -0.63
N PHE A 46 -4.61 2.90 -0.59
CA PHE A 46 -5.64 2.84 -1.61
C PHE A 46 -5.22 3.65 -2.83
N ASP A 47 -5.30 3.04 -4.00
CA ASP A 47 -5.23 3.74 -5.29
C ASP A 47 -6.29 3.16 -6.24
N PRO A 48 -7.07 4.03 -6.93
CA PRO A 48 -8.20 3.60 -7.74
C PRO A 48 -7.84 3.04 -9.11
N LEU A 49 -6.58 3.14 -9.54
CA LEU A 49 -6.18 2.69 -10.87
C LEU A 49 -6.19 1.16 -10.97
N GLU A 50 -6.91 0.63 -11.94
CA GLU A 50 -7.06 -0.82 -12.19
C GLU A 50 -6.44 -1.27 -13.52
N VAL A 51 -5.47 -0.54 -14.03
CA VAL A 51 -4.85 -0.84 -15.34
C VAL A 51 -4.31 -2.27 -15.44
N PRO A 52 -3.62 -2.78 -14.42
CA PRO A 52 -3.10 -4.16 -14.46
C PRO A 52 -4.18 -5.23 -14.20
N GLY A 53 -5.43 -4.83 -14.07
CA GLY A 53 -6.55 -5.72 -13.76
C GLY A 53 -7.02 -5.66 -12.31
N ALA A 54 -6.27 -5.01 -11.41
CA ALA A 54 -6.55 -4.89 -9.99
C ALA A 54 -6.08 -3.54 -9.45
N ARG A 55 -6.65 -3.12 -8.31
CA ARG A 55 -6.22 -1.92 -7.58
C ARG A 55 -4.92 -2.20 -6.83
N ASN A 56 -4.24 -1.16 -6.38
CA ASN A 56 -2.96 -1.30 -5.67
C ASN A 56 -3.05 -2.24 -4.45
N HIS A 57 -4.03 -2.06 -3.58
CA HIS A 57 -4.19 -2.90 -2.39
C HIS A 57 -4.55 -4.34 -2.71
N ASP A 58 -5.31 -4.58 -3.80
CA ASP A 58 -5.61 -5.94 -4.27
C ASP A 58 -4.34 -6.66 -4.72
N LEU A 59 -3.42 -5.94 -5.40
CA LEU A 59 -2.11 -6.49 -5.78
C LEU A 59 -1.24 -6.81 -4.55
N VAL A 60 -1.26 -5.93 -3.53
CA VAL A 60 -0.54 -6.17 -2.26
C VAL A 60 -1.07 -7.42 -1.57
N LEU A 61 -2.39 -7.59 -1.50
CA LEU A 61 -3.03 -8.74 -0.87
C LEU A 61 -2.83 -10.02 -1.69
N HIS A 62 -2.98 -9.96 -3.01
CA HIS A 62 -2.70 -11.09 -3.90
C HIS A 62 -1.28 -11.63 -3.78
N ALA A 63 -0.30 -10.78 -3.56
CA ALA A 63 1.08 -11.22 -3.36
C ALA A 63 1.29 -12.01 -2.05
N ARG A 64 0.37 -11.93 -1.08
CA ARG A 64 0.50 -12.48 0.28
C ARG A 64 -0.51 -13.55 0.65
N VAL A 65 -1.70 -13.50 0.04
CA VAL A 65 -2.83 -14.39 0.37
C VAL A 65 -3.07 -15.36 -0.78
N ALA A 66 -3.09 -16.65 -0.48
CA ALA A 66 -3.42 -17.67 -1.45
C ALA A 66 -4.86 -17.49 -1.96
N GLY A 67 -5.07 -17.63 -3.28
CA GLY A 67 -6.42 -17.54 -3.85
C GLY A 67 -7.18 -16.26 -3.48
N TYR A 68 -6.49 -15.13 -3.25
CA TYR A 68 -7.11 -13.88 -2.84
C TYR A 68 -8.25 -13.45 -3.75
N GLU A 69 -9.39 -13.10 -3.16
CA GLU A 69 -10.58 -12.56 -3.80
C GLU A 69 -10.84 -11.13 -3.31
N ARG A 70 -11.20 -10.21 -4.21
CA ARG A 70 -11.42 -8.78 -3.89
C ARG A 70 -12.54 -8.58 -2.89
N GLU A 71 -13.57 -9.41 -3.00
CA GLU A 71 -14.75 -9.43 -2.14
C GLU A 71 -14.39 -9.60 -0.65
N TRP A 72 -13.28 -10.29 -0.36
CA TRP A 72 -12.80 -10.45 1.03
C TRP A 72 -12.34 -9.11 1.63
N CYS A 73 -11.60 -8.29 0.85
CA CYS A 73 -11.20 -6.96 1.30
C CYS A 73 -12.40 -6.01 1.38
N GLU A 74 -13.28 -6.03 0.37
CA GLU A 74 -14.49 -5.20 0.33
C GLU A 74 -15.45 -5.52 1.47
N ARG A 75 -15.59 -6.79 1.86
CA ARG A 75 -16.34 -7.20 3.05
C ARG A 75 -15.81 -6.52 4.32
N TRP A 76 -14.50 -6.53 4.53
CA TRP A 76 -13.91 -5.91 5.71
C TRP A 76 -13.95 -4.38 5.69
N LEU A 77 -13.98 -3.76 4.52
CA LEU A 77 -14.10 -2.31 4.36
C LEU A 77 -15.55 -1.81 4.44
N TYR A 78 -16.47 -2.52 3.81
CA TYR A 78 -17.81 -1.99 3.53
C TYR A 78 -18.96 -2.92 3.99
N GLY A 79 -18.66 -4.13 4.40
CA GLY A 79 -19.66 -5.08 4.88
C GLY A 79 -20.22 -4.72 6.27
N PRO A 80 -21.25 -5.45 6.74
CA PRO A 80 -21.84 -5.24 8.05
C PRO A 80 -20.85 -5.49 9.20
N ASP A 81 -19.92 -6.41 9.01
CA ASP A 81 -18.86 -6.77 9.96
C ASP A 81 -17.53 -6.03 9.66
N ARG A 82 -17.61 -4.78 9.19
CA ARG A 82 -16.41 -4.05 8.81
C ARG A 82 -15.38 -4.00 9.93
N ARG A 83 -14.12 -4.27 9.56
CA ARG A 83 -12.95 -4.22 10.44
C ARG A 83 -11.84 -3.31 9.91
N LEU A 84 -12.01 -2.80 8.69
CA LEU A 84 -11.14 -1.85 8.04
C LEU A 84 -11.88 -0.53 7.80
N ILE A 85 -11.12 0.56 7.78
CA ILE A 85 -11.63 1.89 7.47
C ILE A 85 -10.63 2.63 6.58
N GLU A 86 -11.14 3.45 5.65
CA GLU A 86 -10.30 4.31 4.83
C GLU A 86 -10.03 5.64 5.56
N LEU A 87 -8.76 5.96 5.75
CA LEU A 87 -8.30 7.19 6.42
C LEU A 87 -7.03 7.72 5.74
N TYR A 88 -6.72 8.99 5.99
CA TYR A 88 -5.42 9.53 5.63
C TYR A 88 -4.35 9.12 6.65
N ASN A 89 -3.38 8.32 6.19
CA ASN A 89 -2.15 7.97 6.91
C ASN A 89 -0.93 8.60 6.19
N LYS A 90 -0.16 7.85 5.44
CA LYS A 90 0.85 8.38 4.50
C LYS A 90 0.15 9.07 3.31
N SER A 91 -0.91 8.49 2.84
CA SER A 91 -1.88 8.98 1.87
C SER A 91 -3.25 8.40 2.26
N LEU A 92 -4.20 8.27 1.35
CA LEU A 92 -5.42 7.52 1.63
C LEU A 92 -5.07 6.04 1.77
N ASN A 93 -5.26 5.52 2.98
CA ASN A 93 -4.96 4.14 3.33
C ASN A 93 -6.19 3.46 3.94
N MET A 94 -6.26 2.15 3.81
CA MET A 94 -7.10 1.33 4.67
C MET A 94 -6.30 0.88 5.88
N VAL A 95 -6.89 1.03 7.05
CA VAL A 95 -6.29 0.69 8.35
C VAL A 95 -7.24 -0.18 9.16
N PRO A 96 -6.73 -0.98 10.10
CA PRO A 96 -7.59 -1.68 11.05
C PRO A 96 -8.46 -0.69 11.83
N MET A 97 -9.75 -0.96 11.96
CA MET A 97 -10.70 -0.03 12.59
C MET A 97 -10.40 0.22 14.07
N HIS A 98 -9.86 -0.77 14.77
CA HIS A 98 -9.47 -0.60 16.17
C HIS A 98 -8.33 0.40 16.37
N GLU A 99 -7.56 0.72 15.33
CA GLU A 99 -6.52 1.75 15.37
C GLU A 99 -7.07 3.18 15.13
N LEU A 100 -8.37 3.33 14.82
CA LEU A 100 -8.99 4.63 14.57
C LEU A 100 -8.69 5.69 15.63
N PRO A 101 -8.70 5.39 16.96
CA PRO A 101 -8.41 6.39 17.98
C PRO A 101 -7.06 7.11 17.75
N HIS A 102 -6.04 6.41 17.24
CA HIS A 102 -4.71 6.98 16.95
C HIS A 102 -4.70 7.92 15.72
N TYR A 103 -5.66 7.75 14.81
CA TYR A 103 -5.76 8.59 13.61
C TYR A 103 -6.57 9.87 13.84
N ARG A 104 -7.34 9.97 14.91
CA ARG A 104 -8.19 11.13 15.23
C ARG A 104 -7.41 12.41 15.46
N VAL A 105 -6.15 12.32 15.88
CA VAL A 105 -5.26 13.47 15.99
C VAL A 105 -5.15 14.26 14.68
N SER A 106 -5.26 13.59 13.53
CA SER A 106 -5.29 14.24 12.22
C SER A 106 -6.56 15.05 12.00
N TRP A 107 -7.71 14.52 12.44
CA TRP A 107 -8.97 15.23 12.36
C TRP A 107 -8.93 16.53 13.17
N HIS A 108 -8.41 16.48 14.41
CA HIS A 108 -8.28 17.66 15.28
C HIS A 108 -7.33 18.69 14.68
N ARG A 109 -6.20 18.28 14.12
CA ARG A 109 -5.23 19.18 13.50
C ARG A 109 -5.77 19.89 12.25
N ASN A 110 -6.60 19.20 11.47
CA ASN A 110 -7.24 19.78 10.30
C ASN A 110 -8.45 20.65 10.67
N LEU A 111 -9.03 20.45 11.86
CA LEU A 111 -10.34 20.99 12.20
C LEU A 111 -10.32 22.54 12.24
N ALA A 112 -9.31 23.14 12.88
CA ALA A 112 -9.24 24.59 13.04
C ALA A 112 -9.18 25.33 11.69
N ASP A 113 -8.31 24.90 10.80
CA ASP A 113 -8.12 25.53 9.49
C ASP A 113 -9.32 25.31 8.57
N ILE A 114 -9.89 24.11 8.59
CA ILE A 114 -11.01 23.72 7.73
C ILE A 114 -12.34 24.31 8.25
N ASP A 115 -12.57 24.33 9.56
CA ASP A 115 -13.80 24.93 10.13
C ASP A 115 -13.81 26.46 9.99
N SER A 116 -12.67 27.14 10.10
CA SER A 116 -12.56 28.58 9.87
C SER A 116 -12.52 28.96 8.37
N GLY A 117 -12.20 28.02 7.50
CA GLY A 117 -12.12 28.19 6.05
C GLY A 117 -13.35 27.64 5.33
N ILE A 118 -13.14 26.61 4.51
CA ILE A 118 -14.16 26.09 3.55
C ILE A 118 -15.50 25.72 4.22
N LEU A 119 -15.50 25.14 5.42
CA LEU A 119 -16.75 24.76 6.08
C LEU A 119 -17.53 25.98 6.61
N LYS A 120 -16.85 27.07 6.95
CA LYS A 120 -17.48 28.35 7.29
C LYS A 120 -18.02 29.00 6.02
N ASP A 121 -17.21 29.10 4.97
CA ASP A 121 -17.59 29.76 3.72
C ASP A 121 -18.72 29.05 2.99
N GLN A 122 -18.78 27.72 3.14
CA GLN A 122 -19.78 26.84 2.52
C GLN A 122 -20.70 26.19 3.58
N ALA A 123 -21.01 26.90 4.66
CA ALA A 123 -21.79 26.34 5.79
C ALA A 123 -23.15 25.78 5.37
N ASN A 124 -23.85 26.43 4.44
CA ASN A 124 -25.13 25.96 3.93
C ASN A 124 -24.98 24.63 3.15
N VAL A 125 -23.91 24.50 2.36
CA VAL A 125 -23.61 23.25 1.62
C VAL A 125 -23.24 22.14 2.62
N ALA A 126 -22.43 22.42 3.61
CA ALA A 126 -22.08 21.44 4.64
C ALA A 126 -23.31 20.95 5.43
N LYS A 127 -24.19 21.87 5.82
CA LYS A 127 -25.46 21.55 6.49
C LYS A 127 -26.35 20.69 5.60
N ALA A 128 -26.57 21.06 4.35
CA ALA A 128 -27.39 20.31 3.41
C ALA A 128 -26.84 18.88 3.18
N ILE A 129 -25.50 18.73 3.06
CA ILE A 129 -24.87 17.41 2.93
C ILE A 129 -25.14 16.56 4.16
N LEU A 130 -24.89 17.07 5.36
CA LEU A 130 -25.08 16.31 6.60
C LEU A 130 -26.55 15.93 6.84
N GLU A 131 -27.49 16.84 6.59
CA GLU A 131 -28.94 16.57 6.70
C GLU A 131 -29.39 15.49 5.73
N ARG A 132 -28.92 15.55 4.46
CA ARG A 132 -29.26 14.51 3.48
C ARG A 132 -28.62 13.17 3.80
N LEU A 133 -27.34 13.13 4.24
CA LEU A 133 -26.71 11.88 4.69
C LEU A 133 -27.47 11.28 5.89
N LYS A 134 -27.97 12.13 6.79
CA LYS A 134 -28.78 11.67 7.93
C LYS A 134 -30.13 11.08 7.49
N ALA A 135 -30.80 11.69 6.52
CA ALA A 135 -32.10 11.27 6.02
C ALA A 135 -32.02 10.08 5.06
N ASP A 136 -31.13 10.15 4.08
CA ASP A 136 -31.11 9.26 2.92
C ASP A 136 -30.07 8.13 3.01
N GLY A 137 -29.15 8.20 4.00
CA GLY A 137 -28.02 7.26 4.14
C GLY A 137 -26.84 7.60 3.22
N PRO A 138 -26.08 6.60 2.75
CA PRO A 138 -24.84 6.83 2.01
C PRO A 138 -25.06 7.49 0.66
N LEU A 139 -24.45 8.66 0.43
CA LEU A 139 -24.53 9.44 -0.81
C LEU A 139 -23.15 9.75 -1.40
N SER A 140 -23.09 9.88 -2.73
CA SER A 140 -21.92 10.37 -3.44
C SER A 140 -22.04 11.86 -3.76
N THR A 141 -20.93 12.48 -4.19
CA THR A 141 -20.94 13.88 -4.64
C THR A 141 -21.92 14.16 -5.76
N ALA A 142 -22.34 13.15 -6.53
CA ALA A 142 -23.32 13.29 -7.60
C ALA A 142 -24.73 13.62 -7.09
N ALA A 143 -25.05 13.27 -5.84
CA ALA A 143 -26.33 13.58 -5.22
C ALA A 143 -26.49 15.08 -4.87
N PHE A 144 -25.44 15.88 -5.02
CA PHE A 144 -25.39 17.30 -4.65
C PHE A 144 -25.00 18.17 -5.87
N SER A 145 -25.61 17.88 -7.02
CA SER A 145 -25.34 18.61 -8.27
C SER A 145 -25.75 20.08 -8.22
N GLU A 146 -26.70 20.46 -7.38
CA GLU A 146 -27.12 21.82 -7.11
C GLU A 146 -26.01 22.69 -6.49
N HIS A 147 -25.04 22.08 -5.82
CA HIS A 147 -23.88 22.74 -5.24
C HIS A 147 -22.62 22.58 -6.12
N SER A 148 -22.76 22.88 -7.41
CA SER A 148 -21.71 22.66 -8.41
C SER A 148 -20.84 23.89 -8.71
N HIS A 149 -21.10 25.05 -8.07
CA HIS A 149 -20.24 26.22 -8.22
C HIS A 149 -18.80 25.92 -7.83
N ALA A 150 -17.84 26.58 -8.50
CA ALA A 150 -16.43 26.39 -8.26
C ALA A 150 -16.00 27.06 -6.95
N VAL A 151 -15.16 26.39 -6.19
CA VAL A 151 -14.50 26.91 -5.00
C VAL A 151 -13.02 26.54 -5.06
N ASP A 152 -12.16 27.36 -4.45
CA ASP A 152 -10.75 27.03 -4.30
C ASP A 152 -10.60 25.88 -3.30
N TRP A 153 -9.79 24.87 -3.68
CA TRP A 153 -9.52 23.73 -2.85
C TRP A 153 -8.11 23.19 -3.14
N TRP A 154 -7.45 22.65 -2.16
CA TRP A 154 -6.03 22.22 -2.10
C TRP A 154 -5.19 22.27 -3.37
N TRP A 155 -5.56 21.48 -4.40
CA TRP A 155 -4.73 21.32 -5.61
C TRP A 155 -5.21 22.15 -6.80
N ALA A 156 -6.51 22.40 -6.86
CA ALA A 156 -7.13 23.15 -7.95
C ALA A 156 -8.60 23.46 -7.59
N PRO A 157 -9.20 24.50 -8.19
CA PRO A 157 -10.62 24.78 -8.07
C PRO A 157 -11.46 23.54 -8.37
N THR A 158 -12.46 23.28 -7.53
CA THR A 158 -13.37 22.15 -7.68
C THR A 158 -14.80 22.54 -7.32
N ARG A 159 -15.77 21.64 -7.52
CA ARG A 159 -17.17 21.87 -7.12
C ARG A 159 -17.28 21.97 -5.60
N ALA A 160 -18.11 22.90 -5.11
CA ALA A 160 -18.32 23.13 -3.68
C ALA A 160 -18.75 21.84 -2.95
N SER A 161 -19.68 21.06 -3.52
CA SER A 161 -20.10 19.78 -2.95
C SER A 161 -18.93 18.81 -2.76
N ARG A 162 -17.99 18.75 -3.71
CA ARG A 162 -16.81 17.89 -3.61
C ARG A 162 -15.83 18.39 -2.54
N ALA A 163 -15.53 19.71 -2.55
CA ALA A 163 -14.62 20.29 -1.56
C ALA A 163 -15.15 20.12 -0.13
N VAL A 164 -16.45 20.38 0.07
CA VAL A 164 -17.09 20.27 1.38
C VAL A 164 -17.14 18.80 1.85
N MET A 165 -17.50 17.85 0.99
CA MET A 165 -17.47 16.42 1.36
C MET A 165 -16.05 15.96 1.72
N GLU A 166 -15.04 16.42 1.00
CA GLU A 166 -13.64 16.11 1.33
C GLU A 166 -13.22 16.76 2.66
N ALA A 167 -13.63 17.99 2.92
CA ALA A 167 -13.42 18.69 4.20
C ALA A 167 -14.09 17.94 5.38
N LEU A 168 -15.33 17.51 5.22
CA LEU A 168 -16.04 16.72 6.22
C LEU A 168 -15.37 15.34 6.45
N PHE A 169 -14.82 14.73 5.40
CA PHE A 169 -14.09 13.47 5.50
C PHE A 169 -12.77 13.61 6.25
N VAL A 170 -11.95 14.60 5.92
CA VAL A 170 -10.65 14.79 6.58
C VAL A 170 -10.75 15.34 8.01
N THR A 171 -11.93 15.83 8.40
CA THR A 171 -12.26 16.21 9.79
C THR A 171 -13.00 15.11 10.55
N GLY A 172 -13.23 13.95 9.92
CA GLY A 172 -13.85 12.78 10.55
C GLY A 172 -15.33 12.90 10.84
N ARG A 173 -16.05 13.83 10.20
CA ARG A 173 -17.51 13.96 10.32
C ARG A 173 -18.26 12.94 9.49
N ILE A 174 -17.67 12.59 8.33
CA ILE A 174 -18.17 11.54 7.45
C ILE A 174 -17.03 10.56 7.14
N GLY A 175 -17.39 9.34 6.72
CA GLY A 175 -16.48 8.31 6.27
C GLY A 175 -16.93 7.70 4.96
N ILE A 176 -16.10 6.86 4.33
CA ILE A 176 -16.47 6.14 3.12
C ILE A 176 -17.27 4.89 3.52
N ALA A 177 -18.55 4.89 3.17
CA ALA A 177 -19.46 3.79 3.45
C ALA A 177 -19.29 2.64 2.46
N ARG A 178 -19.13 2.94 1.18
CA ARG A 178 -18.91 1.99 0.08
C ARG A 178 -18.34 2.68 -1.15
N ARG A 179 -17.94 1.88 -2.12
CA ARG A 179 -17.51 2.35 -3.45
C ARG A 179 -18.26 1.63 -4.57
N GLU A 180 -18.48 2.33 -5.66
CA GLU A 180 -18.89 1.77 -6.95
C GLU A 180 -17.82 2.16 -7.97
N GLY A 181 -16.95 1.23 -8.32
CA GLY A 181 -15.73 1.55 -9.05
C GLY A 181 -14.90 2.59 -8.26
N ASN A 182 -14.66 3.76 -8.88
CA ASN A 182 -13.92 4.86 -8.23
C ASN A 182 -14.83 5.83 -7.46
N ARG A 183 -16.15 5.72 -7.60
CA ARG A 183 -17.11 6.61 -6.94
C ARG A 183 -17.22 6.26 -5.46
N ARG A 184 -16.97 7.27 -4.61
CA ARG A 184 -17.11 7.16 -3.16
C ARG A 184 -18.55 7.49 -2.77
N TYR A 185 -19.13 6.67 -1.87
CA TYR A 185 -20.36 6.96 -1.15
C TYR A 185 -19.98 7.18 0.31
N TYR A 186 -20.34 8.35 0.81
CA TYR A 186 -20.03 8.76 2.17
C TYR A 186 -21.25 8.61 3.07
N ASP A 187 -21.04 8.31 4.35
CA ASP A 187 -22.07 8.37 5.38
C ASP A 187 -21.49 9.02 6.64
N LEU A 188 -22.37 9.30 7.60
CA LEU A 188 -21.98 9.84 8.90
C LEU A 188 -21.01 8.87 9.60
N MET A 189 -19.93 9.40 10.18
CA MET A 189 -18.90 8.57 10.83
C MET A 189 -19.47 7.70 11.93
N GLU A 190 -20.47 8.21 12.67
CA GLU A 190 -21.18 7.50 13.75
C GLU A 190 -21.97 6.28 13.30
N ARG A 191 -22.28 6.15 12.00
CA ARG A 191 -22.92 4.96 11.42
C ARG A 191 -21.92 3.93 10.92
N LEU A 192 -20.69 4.35 10.71
CA LEU A 192 -19.65 3.53 10.11
C LEU A 192 -18.70 2.91 11.13
N VAL A 193 -18.62 3.51 12.31
CA VAL A 193 -17.64 3.16 13.35
C VAL A 193 -18.38 2.90 14.66
N PRO A 194 -18.03 1.83 15.40
CA PRO A 194 -18.57 1.56 16.72
C PRO A 194 -18.42 2.76 17.66
N ALA A 195 -19.50 3.03 18.43
CA ALA A 195 -19.56 4.21 19.30
C ALA A 195 -18.46 4.24 20.37
N GLU A 196 -18.04 3.07 20.84
CA GLU A 196 -16.93 2.91 21.80
C GLU A 196 -15.60 3.42 21.22
N LEU A 197 -15.28 3.12 19.97
CA LEU A 197 -14.07 3.62 19.31
C LEU A 197 -14.13 5.14 19.07
N LEU A 198 -15.33 5.68 18.78
CA LEU A 198 -15.50 7.12 18.63
C LEU A 198 -15.42 7.88 19.94
N LYS A 199 -15.70 7.23 21.06
CA LYS A 199 -15.61 7.83 22.42
C LYS A 199 -14.18 7.83 22.96
N LEU A 200 -13.35 6.88 22.54
CA LEU A 200 -11.97 6.81 22.99
C LEU A 200 -11.22 8.13 22.67
N ARG A 201 -10.53 8.63 23.65
CA ARG A 201 -9.64 9.79 23.54
C ARG A 201 -8.24 9.34 23.91
N GLU A 202 -7.32 9.53 23.02
CA GLU A 202 -5.90 9.30 23.27
C GLU A 202 -5.20 10.67 23.30
N PRO A 203 -4.24 10.88 24.22
CA PRO A 203 -3.40 12.07 24.18
C PRO A 203 -2.73 12.21 22.81
N ASP A 204 -2.68 13.42 22.27
CA ASP A 204 -2.16 13.67 20.92
C ASP A 204 -0.73 13.15 20.75
N GLU A 205 0.10 13.23 21.80
CA GLU A 205 1.49 12.74 21.74
C GLU A 205 1.53 11.21 21.60
N ASP A 206 0.66 10.48 22.28
CA ASP A 206 0.58 9.03 22.16
C ASP A 206 0.07 8.62 20.78
N ALA A 207 -0.97 9.29 20.30
CA ALA A 207 -1.52 9.07 18.96
C ALA A 207 -0.47 9.33 17.86
N LEU A 208 0.32 10.41 17.98
CA LEU A 208 1.41 10.72 17.05
C LEU A 208 2.54 9.70 17.13
N THR A 209 2.86 9.21 18.33
CA THR A 209 3.85 8.14 18.54
C THR A 209 3.40 6.84 17.88
N ARG A 210 2.14 6.45 18.04
CA ARG A 210 1.57 5.26 17.37
C ARG A 210 1.51 5.43 15.85
N ARG A 211 1.19 6.62 15.35
CA ARG A 211 1.25 6.92 13.91
C ARG A 211 2.67 6.84 13.36
N LEU A 212 3.67 7.28 14.11
CA LEU A 212 5.07 7.08 13.72
C LEU A 212 5.40 5.57 13.71
N LEU A 213 5.00 4.82 14.74
CA LEU A 213 5.19 3.37 14.83
C LEU A 213 4.56 2.65 13.62
N SER A 214 3.43 3.14 13.10
CA SER A 214 2.81 2.58 11.89
C SER A 214 3.71 2.67 10.64
N ARG A 215 4.67 3.63 10.60
CA ARG A 215 5.65 3.73 9.50
C ARG A 215 6.70 2.62 9.61
N PHE A 216 7.20 2.37 10.82
CA PHE A 216 8.12 1.26 11.08
C PHE A 216 7.45 -0.08 10.76
N ARG A 217 6.19 -0.25 11.18
CA ARG A 217 5.40 -1.43 10.85
C ARG A 217 5.19 -1.60 9.33
N ALA A 218 4.88 -0.54 8.60
CA ALA A 218 4.63 -0.63 7.17
C ALA A 218 5.89 -0.96 6.38
N THR A 219 7.01 -0.29 6.65
CA THR A 219 8.27 -0.49 5.92
C THR A 219 9.07 -1.70 6.41
N GLY A 220 8.76 -2.22 7.60
CA GLY A 220 9.50 -3.30 8.27
C GLY A 220 10.84 -2.87 8.86
N MET A 221 11.52 -1.93 8.23
CA MET A 221 12.79 -1.35 8.67
C MET A 221 12.88 0.06 8.10
N THR A 222 13.17 1.06 8.93
CA THR A 222 13.35 2.45 8.47
C THR A 222 14.08 3.29 9.53
N THR A 223 14.36 4.55 9.18
CA THR A 223 14.96 5.54 10.08
C THR A 223 14.06 6.77 10.22
N PRO A 224 14.00 7.45 11.38
CA PRO A 224 13.21 8.67 11.53
C PRO A 224 13.77 9.85 10.73
N VAL A 225 15.00 9.75 10.21
CA VAL A 225 15.72 10.83 9.53
C VAL A 225 16.16 10.43 8.13
N GLY A 226 16.06 11.36 7.17
CA GLY A 226 16.61 11.18 5.82
C GLY A 226 15.94 10.10 4.98
N THR A 227 14.72 9.69 5.33
CA THR A 227 13.84 8.91 4.46
C THR A 227 13.29 9.78 3.34
N GLN A 228 12.70 9.17 2.32
CA GLN A 228 11.87 9.93 1.39
C GLN A 228 10.73 10.59 2.16
N ALA A 229 10.41 11.83 1.79
CA ALA A 229 9.36 12.61 2.45
C ALA A 229 8.03 11.87 2.49
N GLU A 230 7.74 11.06 1.44
CA GLU A 230 6.52 10.29 1.34
C GLU A 230 6.36 9.24 2.44
N VAL A 231 7.45 8.58 2.90
CA VAL A 231 7.38 7.58 3.98
C VAL A 231 6.97 8.24 5.28
N MET A 232 7.57 9.38 5.60
CA MET A 232 7.34 10.10 6.87
C MET A 232 6.33 11.25 6.75
N TYR A 233 5.61 11.34 5.63
CA TYR A 233 4.58 12.37 5.46
C TYR A 233 3.56 12.32 6.61
N SER A 234 3.23 13.46 7.16
CA SER A 234 2.36 13.65 8.32
C SER A 234 2.75 12.91 9.62
N ALA A 235 3.99 12.41 9.73
CA ALA A 235 4.50 11.80 10.97
C ALA A 235 5.20 12.78 11.92
N GLY A 236 5.13 14.07 11.64
CA GLY A 236 5.77 15.15 12.40
C GLY A 236 7.10 15.63 11.81
N SER A 237 7.70 16.64 12.43
CA SER A 237 9.02 17.17 12.10
C SER A 237 10.12 16.12 12.36
N THR A 238 11.31 16.34 11.82
CA THR A 238 12.44 15.42 12.05
C THR A 238 12.80 15.32 13.54
N VAL A 239 12.80 16.43 14.26
CA VAL A 239 13.10 16.47 15.71
C VAL A 239 12.08 15.64 16.48
N GLU A 240 10.79 15.86 16.24
CA GLU A 240 9.71 15.10 16.89
C GLU A 240 9.82 13.59 16.60
N ARG A 241 10.11 13.22 15.35
CA ARG A 241 10.27 11.81 15.00
C ARG A 241 11.45 11.15 15.69
N VAL A 242 12.59 11.83 15.78
CA VAL A 242 13.78 11.34 16.50
C VAL A 242 13.43 11.13 17.96
N THR A 243 12.89 12.16 18.64
CA THR A 243 12.52 12.07 20.07
C THR A 243 11.53 10.94 20.34
N ARG A 244 10.49 10.78 19.51
CA ARG A 244 9.53 9.67 19.65
C ARG A 244 10.18 8.32 19.40
N THR A 245 11.09 8.21 18.43
CA THR A 245 11.83 6.97 18.17
C THR A 245 12.68 6.58 19.37
N GLU A 246 13.39 7.53 19.99
CA GLU A 246 14.17 7.27 21.20
C GLU A 246 13.30 6.78 22.37
N ARG A 247 12.12 7.38 22.55
CA ARG A 247 11.14 6.90 23.54
C ARG A 247 10.65 5.47 23.23
N LEU A 248 10.38 5.15 21.97
CA LEU A 248 9.97 3.82 21.55
C LEU A 248 11.08 2.77 21.77
N VAL A 249 12.35 3.14 21.58
CA VAL A 249 13.50 2.29 21.89
C VAL A 249 13.62 2.10 23.40
N ALA A 250 13.52 3.18 24.18
CA ALA A 250 13.56 3.10 25.65
C ALA A 250 12.43 2.25 26.22
N ALA A 251 11.25 2.26 25.60
CA ALA A 251 10.09 1.44 25.95
C ALA A 251 10.18 -0.01 25.41
N GLY A 252 11.25 -0.38 24.73
CA GLY A 252 11.43 -1.73 24.17
C GLY A 252 10.49 -2.07 22.99
N GLN A 253 9.91 -1.06 22.33
CA GLN A 253 9.02 -1.26 21.18
C GLN A 253 9.76 -1.26 19.84
N LEU A 254 10.93 -0.61 19.77
CA LEU A 254 11.81 -0.60 18.62
C LEU A 254 13.21 -1.09 19.00
N LEU A 255 13.82 -1.86 18.11
CA LEU A 255 15.20 -2.27 18.15
C LEU A 255 16.04 -1.48 17.14
N PRO A 256 17.15 -0.87 17.56
CA PRO A 256 18.09 -0.24 16.65
C PRO A 256 18.92 -1.31 15.92
N VAL A 257 19.08 -1.13 14.60
CA VAL A 257 19.81 -2.04 13.71
C VAL A 257 20.77 -1.26 12.83
N GLU A 258 22.03 -1.62 12.88
CA GLU A 258 23.07 -1.13 11.98
C GLU A 258 23.20 -2.08 10.79
N VAL A 259 22.89 -1.60 9.61
CA VAL A 259 22.87 -2.41 8.38
C VAL A 259 24.05 -2.02 7.50
N GLU A 260 24.82 -3.01 7.07
CA GLU A 260 25.93 -2.82 6.12
C GLU A 260 25.46 -2.07 4.87
N GLY A 261 26.18 -1.00 4.50
CA GLY A 261 25.88 -0.16 3.33
C GLY A 261 24.81 0.91 3.57
N LEU A 262 24.08 0.89 4.69
CA LEU A 262 23.17 1.98 5.06
C LEU A 262 23.86 2.97 5.99
N PRO A 263 23.90 4.26 5.66
CA PRO A 263 24.68 5.26 6.42
C PRO A 263 24.03 5.67 7.75
N LYS A 264 22.78 5.25 7.96
CA LYS A 264 21.99 5.65 9.14
C LYS A 264 21.45 4.43 9.86
N LEU A 265 21.39 4.55 11.17
CA LEU A 265 20.76 3.57 12.05
C LEU A 265 19.31 3.35 11.60
N GLN A 266 18.97 2.09 11.43
CA GLN A 266 17.61 1.64 11.13
C GLN A 266 16.94 1.15 12.40
N TYR A 267 15.63 1.01 12.36
CA TYR A 267 14.84 0.48 13.48
C TYR A 267 13.81 -0.51 12.94
N ILE A 268 13.63 -1.60 13.68
CA ILE A 268 12.59 -2.60 13.46
C ILE A 268 11.66 -2.66 14.66
N ILE A 269 10.48 -3.22 14.49
CA ILE A 269 9.56 -3.53 15.60
C ILE A 269 10.19 -4.63 16.45
N SER A 270 10.34 -4.42 17.79
CA SER A 270 11.00 -5.39 18.67
C SER A 270 10.32 -6.77 18.66
N ALA A 271 9.00 -6.82 18.56
CA ALA A 271 8.26 -8.08 18.45
C ALA A 271 8.57 -8.89 17.18
N GLU A 272 9.32 -8.32 16.24
CA GLU A 272 9.74 -8.98 14.98
C GLU A 272 11.20 -9.46 15.02
N GLU A 273 11.88 -9.36 16.18
CA GLU A 273 13.26 -9.84 16.39
C GLU A 273 13.40 -11.33 16.04
N SER A 274 12.42 -12.16 16.41
CA SER A 274 12.43 -13.60 16.07
C SER A 274 12.43 -13.86 14.55
N ILE A 275 11.85 -12.97 13.74
CA ILE A 275 11.92 -13.06 12.27
C ILE A 275 13.32 -12.69 11.78
N LEU A 276 13.94 -11.68 12.41
CA LEU A 276 15.32 -11.31 12.11
C LEU A 276 16.25 -12.48 12.38
N ASP A 277 16.17 -13.08 13.55
CA ASP A 277 16.99 -14.23 13.94
C ASP A 277 16.80 -15.43 13.01
N ALA A 278 15.55 -15.77 12.67
CA ALA A 278 15.22 -16.86 11.76
C ALA A 278 15.74 -16.66 10.33
N THR A 279 16.12 -15.43 9.95
CA THR A 279 16.61 -15.09 8.60
C THR A 279 18.11 -14.82 8.53
N THR A 280 18.86 -15.16 9.59
CA THR A 280 20.30 -14.91 9.68
C THR A 280 21.08 -15.66 8.60
N GLU A 281 20.82 -16.96 8.43
CA GLU A 281 21.57 -17.82 7.53
C GLU A 281 21.15 -17.65 6.06
N PRO A 282 22.10 -17.76 5.10
CA PRO A 282 21.80 -17.65 3.66
C PRO A 282 20.75 -18.65 3.15
N GLY A 283 20.61 -19.81 3.78
CA GLY A 283 19.64 -20.86 3.40
C GLY A 283 18.32 -20.80 4.14
N SER A 284 18.05 -19.77 4.94
CA SER A 284 16.87 -19.68 5.81
C SER A 284 15.56 -19.43 5.04
N LEU A 285 15.62 -18.86 3.82
CA LEU A 285 14.42 -18.64 3.01
C LEU A 285 13.99 -19.93 2.30
N PRO A 286 12.68 -20.10 2.05
CA PRO A 286 12.19 -21.15 1.16
C PRO A 286 12.77 -20.98 -0.25
N PRO A 287 12.64 -22.01 -1.13
CA PRO A 287 13.07 -21.92 -2.51
C PRO A 287 12.55 -20.63 -3.17
N PRO A 288 13.39 -19.92 -3.96
CA PRO A 288 13.02 -18.63 -4.51
C PRO A 288 11.82 -18.75 -5.43
N SER A 289 10.84 -17.89 -5.19
CA SER A 289 9.58 -17.76 -5.93
C SER A 289 9.47 -16.35 -6.49
N VAL A 290 8.60 -16.13 -7.48
CA VAL A 290 8.35 -14.81 -8.07
C VAL A 290 7.12 -14.16 -7.46
N SER A 291 7.24 -12.87 -7.12
CA SER A 291 6.13 -11.98 -6.78
C SER A 291 6.16 -10.73 -7.64
N PHE A 292 4.99 -10.31 -8.13
CA PHE A 292 4.81 -8.98 -8.73
C PHE A 292 4.31 -8.03 -7.64
N LEU A 293 5.09 -7.00 -7.34
CA LEU A 293 4.73 -6.05 -6.28
C LEU A 293 3.96 -4.86 -6.84
N ALA A 294 2.97 -4.43 -6.06
CA ALA A 294 2.25 -3.21 -6.38
C ALA A 294 3.18 -1.98 -6.31
N PRO A 295 2.95 -0.92 -7.10
CA PRO A 295 3.76 0.29 -7.07
C PRO A 295 3.81 0.98 -5.70
N LEU A 296 2.76 0.82 -4.91
CA LEU A 296 2.61 1.39 -3.57
C LEU A 296 2.61 0.30 -2.48
N ASP A 297 3.23 -0.86 -2.76
CA ASP A 297 3.48 -1.89 -1.75
C ASP A 297 4.39 -1.32 -0.64
N PRO A 298 4.09 -1.58 0.64
CA PRO A 298 4.89 -1.07 1.75
C PRO A 298 6.38 -1.40 1.67
N LEU A 299 6.77 -2.56 1.14
CA LEU A 299 8.18 -2.93 0.93
C LEU A 299 8.91 -1.96 -0.02
N VAL A 300 8.18 -1.38 -0.98
CA VAL A 300 8.79 -0.49 -1.98
C VAL A 300 8.53 1.00 -1.70
N TRP A 301 8.02 1.37 -0.53
CA TRP A 301 7.79 2.79 -0.20
C TRP A 301 9.08 3.59 -0.07
N ASP A 302 10.12 3.03 0.56
CA ASP A 302 11.41 3.70 0.67
C ASP A 302 12.29 3.40 -0.55
N ARG A 303 12.25 4.30 -1.54
CA ARG A 303 13.01 4.17 -2.80
C ARG A 303 14.52 4.26 -2.59
N ARG A 304 14.99 4.93 -1.53
CA ARG A 304 16.42 4.97 -1.19
C ARG A 304 16.88 3.63 -0.67
N MET A 305 16.08 3.01 0.20
CA MET A 305 16.35 1.67 0.69
C MET A 305 16.40 0.65 -0.46
N LEU A 306 15.45 0.73 -1.42
CA LEU A 306 15.49 -0.13 -2.60
C LEU A 306 16.80 0.02 -3.38
N ARG A 307 17.26 1.25 -3.62
CA ARG A 307 18.54 1.48 -4.32
C ARG A 307 19.72 0.94 -3.53
N THR A 308 19.76 1.18 -2.23
CA THR A 308 20.94 0.83 -1.42
C THR A 308 21.01 -0.68 -1.13
N LEU A 309 19.91 -1.32 -0.74
CA LEU A 309 19.91 -2.74 -0.37
C LEU A 309 19.81 -3.67 -1.58
N TRP A 310 19.14 -3.26 -2.65
CA TRP A 310 18.85 -4.13 -3.80
C TRP A 310 19.43 -3.64 -5.13
N ASP A 311 20.14 -2.51 -5.13
CA ASP A 311 20.56 -1.86 -6.37
C ASP A 311 19.40 -1.73 -7.39
N PHE A 312 18.21 -1.42 -6.87
CA PHE A 312 16.98 -1.37 -7.65
C PHE A 312 16.37 0.03 -7.66
N ASP A 313 16.57 0.77 -8.75
CA ASP A 313 15.92 2.06 -8.93
C ASP A 313 14.51 1.87 -9.46
N TYR A 314 13.51 2.34 -8.71
CA TYR A 314 12.11 2.18 -9.07
C TYR A 314 11.35 3.51 -8.97
N LEU A 315 10.67 3.85 -10.07
CA LEU A 315 9.75 4.96 -10.18
C LEU A 315 8.41 4.44 -10.73
N TRP A 316 7.30 4.83 -10.12
CA TRP A 316 6.00 4.60 -10.70
C TRP A 316 5.66 5.74 -11.66
N GLU A 317 5.65 5.46 -12.96
CA GLU A 317 5.64 6.47 -14.02
C GLU A 317 4.22 6.92 -14.42
N VAL A 318 3.21 6.63 -13.60
CA VAL A 318 1.80 6.98 -13.88
C VAL A 318 1.56 8.47 -14.10
N TYR A 319 2.36 9.32 -13.43
CA TYR A 319 2.30 10.78 -13.57
C TYR A 319 3.33 11.32 -14.58
N VAL A 320 4.15 10.46 -15.15
CA VAL A 320 5.13 10.85 -16.18
C VAL A 320 4.44 10.88 -17.54
N PRO A 321 4.58 11.97 -18.32
CA PRO A 321 4.08 12.01 -19.70
C PRO A 321 4.60 10.83 -20.54
N GLU A 322 3.76 10.26 -21.39
CA GLU A 322 4.06 9.03 -22.12
C GLU A 322 5.40 9.04 -22.82
N ALA A 323 5.72 10.13 -23.55
CA ALA A 323 6.98 10.28 -24.26
C ALA A 323 8.25 10.32 -23.37
N LYS A 324 8.08 10.50 -22.06
CA LYS A 324 9.19 10.56 -21.07
C LYS A 324 9.26 9.32 -20.18
N ARG A 325 8.36 8.36 -20.34
CA ARG A 325 8.37 7.11 -19.57
C ARG A 325 9.53 6.23 -20.03
N LYS A 326 10.29 5.74 -19.08
CA LYS A 326 11.40 4.81 -19.34
C LYS A 326 10.89 3.38 -19.52
N TRP A 327 9.91 2.99 -18.72
CA TRP A 327 9.42 1.61 -18.65
C TRP A 327 7.99 1.46 -19.11
N GLY A 328 7.06 2.29 -18.61
CA GLY A 328 5.65 2.17 -18.95
C GLY A 328 4.73 2.88 -17.97
N TYR A 329 3.42 2.71 -18.15
CA TYR A 329 2.43 3.42 -17.36
C TYR A 329 2.20 2.79 -15.96
N TYR A 330 2.03 1.44 -15.93
CA TYR A 330 1.75 0.71 -14.70
C TYR A 330 2.67 -0.50 -14.56
N VAL A 331 3.88 -0.22 -14.17
CA VAL A 331 4.97 -1.20 -14.11
C VAL A 331 5.12 -1.76 -12.70
N LEU A 332 5.16 -3.08 -12.59
CA LEU A 332 5.31 -3.82 -11.33
C LEU A 332 6.76 -4.31 -11.19
N PRO A 333 7.43 -4.11 -10.05
CA PRO A 333 8.68 -4.79 -9.73
C PRO A 333 8.51 -6.32 -9.70
N ILE A 334 9.50 -7.04 -10.17
CA ILE A 334 9.63 -8.49 -10.06
C ILE A 334 10.58 -8.81 -8.91
N LEU A 335 10.05 -9.34 -7.82
CA LEU A 335 10.82 -9.89 -6.71
C LEU A 335 10.99 -11.40 -6.94
N PHE A 336 12.23 -11.90 -6.89
CA PHE A 336 12.58 -13.33 -6.97
C PHE A 336 13.41 -13.72 -5.75
N GLY A 337 12.82 -14.49 -4.84
CA GLY A 337 13.38 -14.73 -3.51
C GLY A 337 13.55 -13.41 -2.75
N ASP A 338 14.79 -13.04 -2.46
CA ASP A 338 15.16 -11.77 -1.80
C ASP A 338 15.77 -10.73 -2.75
N ARG A 339 15.64 -10.91 -4.09
CA ARG A 339 16.23 -10.03 -5.11
C ARG A 339 15.16 -9.39 -5.99
N PHE A 340 15.27 -8.08 -6.24
CA PHE A 340 14.52 -7.43 -7.31
C PHE A 340 15.26 -7.66 -8.63
N VAL A 341 14.70 -8.50 -9.50
CA VAL A 341 15.37 -8.97 -10.72
C VAL A 341 14.87 -8.28 -11.99
N GLY A 342 13.80 -7.51 -11.90
CA GLY A 342 13.26 -6.87 -13.09
C GLY A 342 11.94 -6.15 -12.85
N ARG A 343 11.25 -5.89 -13.96
CA ARG A 343 9.97 -5.17 -14.04
C ARG A 343 9.07 -5.81 -15.09
N ILE A 344 7.76 -5.73 -14.86
CA ILE A 344 6.74 -6.21 -15.80
C ILE A 344 5.61 -5.19 -15.90
N GLU A 345 5.09 -4.95 -17.10
CA GLU A 345 3.89 -4.12 -17.31
C GLU A 345 2.72 -4.99 -17.77
N PRO A 346 1.86 -5.46 -16.86
CA PRO A 346 0.64 -6.16 -17.21
C PRO A 346 -0.49 -5.17 -17.48
N ARG A 347 -1.36 -5.51 -18.43
CA ARG A 347 -2.62 -4.80 -18.71
C ARG A 347 -3.74 -5.80 -18.98
N LEU A 348 -4.84 -5.65 -18.27
CA LEU A 348 -6.02 -6.48 -18.49
C LEU A 348 -6.92 -5.87 -19.57
N ASP A 349 -7.11 -6.60 -20.66
CA ASP A 349 -8.17 -6.37 -21.64
C ASP A 349 -9.41 -7.16 -21.21
N ARG A 350 -10.29 -6.52 -20.43
CA ARG A 350 -11.48 -7.18 -19.87
C ARG A 350 -12.42 -7.71 -20.94
N LYS A 351 -12.56 -7.00 -22.09
CA LYS A 351 -13.45 -7.40 -23.19
C LYS A 351 -12.94 -8.67 -23.89
N ALA A 352 -11.63 -8.77 -24.08
CA ALA A 352 -11.00 -9.92 -24.72
C ALA A 352 -10.62 -11.03 -23.74
N GLY A 353 -10.86 -10.86 -22.41
CA GLY A 353 -10.42 -11.79 -21.37
C GLY A 353 -8.90 -12.04 -21.41
N THR A 354 -8.11 -11.03 -21.77
CA THR A 354 -6.69 -11.20 -22.07
C THR A 354 -5.82 -10.39 -21.13
N LEU A 355 -4.90 -11.07 -20.46
CA LEU A 355 -3.78 -10.42 -19.77
C LEU A 355 -2.67 -10.14 -20.79
N ARG A 356 -2.49 -8.88 -21.17
CA ARG A 356 -1.41 -8.44 -22.05
C ARG A 356 -0.21 -8.04 -21.24
N ILE A 357 0.93 -8.65 -21.48
CA ILE A 357 2.22 -8.18 -20.97
C ILE A 357 2.77 -7.19 -22.01
N LEU A 358 2.76 -5.91 -21.68
CA LEU A 358 3.22 -4.84 -22.57
C LEU A 358 4.74 -4.76 -22.61
N GLY A 359 5.40 -5.05 -21.47
CA GLY A 359 6.85 -5.10 -21.35
C GLY A 359 7.29 -6.00 -20.21
N ILE A 360 8.48 -6.56 -20.37
CA ILE A 360 9.24 -7.23 -19.30
C ILE A 360 10.72 -6.87 -19.48
N TRP A 361 11.35 -6.45 -18.39
CA TRP A 361 12.72 -5.97 -18.37
C TRP A 361 13.43 -6.55 -17.17
N PHE A 362 14.68 -6.92 -17.33
CA PHE A 362 15.51 -7.48 -16.28
C PHE A 362 16.62 -6.52 -15.87
N GLN A 363 17.11 -6.66 -14.64
CA GLN A 363 18.26 -5.94 -14.12
C GLN A 363 19.53 -6.40 -14.86
N ASP A 364 20.49 -5.51 -14.97
CA ASP A 364 21.79 -5.85 -15.50
C ASP A 364 22.43 -6.97 -14.66
N GLY A 365 23.03 -7.95 -15.32
CA GLY A 365 23.60 -9.14 -14.68
C GLY A 365 22.58 -10.24 -14.27
N PHE A 366 21.28 -10.09 -14.57
CA PHE A 366 20.31 -11.15 -14.38
C PHE A 366 19.84 -11.72 -15.72
N ASP A 367 20.25 -12.95 -16.02
CA ASP A 367 19.72 -13.70 -17.17
C ASP A 367 18.62 -14.66 -16.73
N PRO A 368 17.34 -14.40 -17.13
CA PRO A 368 16.20 -15.24 -16.76
C PRO A 368 16.29 -16.67 -17.32
N MET A 369 17.12 -16.91 -18.34
CA MET A 369 17.25 -18.24 -18.97
C MET A 369 18.35 -19.09 -18.33
N GLU A 370 19.32 -18.44 -17.68
CA GLU A 370 20.42 -19.13 -16.97
C GLU A 370 20.04 -19.45 -15.51
N GLU A 371 19.13 -18.65 -14.90
CA GLU A 371 18.64 -18.91 -13.55
C GLU A 371 17.60 -20.04 -13.55
N ARG A 372 18.05 -21.27 -13.25
CA ARG A 372 17.27 -22.51 -13.39
C ARG A 372 15.88 -22.49 -12.74
N ARG A 373 15.73 -21.77 -11.61
CA ARG A 373 14.48 -21.72 -10.85
C ARG A 373 13.56 -20.58 -11.29
N PHE A 374 14.06 -19.64 -12.09
CA PHE A 374 13.30 -18.42 -12.38
C PHE A 374 12.11 -18.68 -13.32
N ILE A 375 12.31 -19.38 -14.43
CA ILE A 375 11.23 -19.63 -15.41
C ILE A 375 10.06 -20.41 -14.78
N PRO A 376 10.29 -21.52 -14.03
CA PRO A 376 9.20 -22.17 -13.31
C PRO A 376 8.47 -21.24 -12.33
N ALA A 377 9.22 -20.49 -11.51
CA ALA A 377 8.64 -19.56 -10.55
C ALA A 377 7.87 -18.41 -11.22
N LEU A 378 8.35 -17.92 -12.37
CA LEU A 378 7.63 -16.93 -13.17
C LEU A 378 6.34 -17.51 -13.77
N CYS A 379 6.36 -18.76 -14.21
CA CYS A 379 5.18 -19.45 -14.70
C CYS A 379 4.08 -19.49 -13.63
N ASP A 380 4.44 -19.93 -12.42
CA ASP A 380 3.52 -19.98 -11.27
C ASP A 380 2.96 -18.59 -10.92
N ALA A 381 3.80 -17.58 -10.94
CA ALA A 381 3.39 -16.21 -10.64
C ALA A 381 2.44 -15.62 -11.71
N ILE A 382 2.73 -15.87 -12.99
CA ILE A 382 1.88 -15.43 -14.11
C ILE A 382 0.54 -16.15 -14.09
N GLU A 383 0.52 -17.46 -13.80
CA GLU A 383 -0.72 -18.23 -13.74
C GLU A 383 -1.59 -17.78 -12.56
N ALA A 384 -0.99 -17.60 -11.38
CA ALA A 384 -1.69 -17.05 -10.23
C ALA A 384 -2.26 -15.66 -10.52
N TYR A 385 -1.48 -14.80 -11.19
CA TYR A 385 -1.91 -13.44 -11.55
C TYR A 385 -3.03 -13.47 -12.60
N ARG A 386 -2.89 -14.31 -13.65
CA ARG A 386 -3.90 -14.52 -14.70
C ARG A 386 -5.25 -14.93 -14.10
N SER A 387 -5.21 -15.92 -13.20
CA SER A 387 -6.40 -16.43 -12.50
C SER A 387 -7.03 -15.32 -11.64
N PHE A 388 -6.23 -14.61 -10.85
CA PHE A 388 -6.68 -13.52 -9.97
C PHE A 388 -7.40 -12.39 -10.72
N VAL A 389 -6.89 -12.00 -11.90
CA VAL A 389 -7.55 -10.93 -12.69
C VAL A 389 -8.65 -11.46 -13.62
N GLY A 390 -8.96 -12.75 -13.57
CA GLY A 390 -10.02 -13.40 -14.38
C GLY A 390 -9.71 -13.46 -15.88
N ALA A 391 -8.43 -13.47 -16.26
CA ALA A 391 -8.05 -13.58 -17.67
C ALA A 391 -8.00 -15.05 -18.10
N THR A 392 -8.43 -15.33 -19.36
CA THR A 392 -8.41 -16.68 -19.94
C THR A 392 -7.10 -17.00 -20.67
N LYS A 393 -6.36 -15.96 -21.09
CA LYS A 393 -5.09 -16.10 -21.82
C LYS A 393 -4.10 -15.00 -21.47
N VAL A 394 -2.80 -15.28 -21.71
CA VAL A 394 -1.71 -14.33 -21.59
C VAL A 394 -1.10 -14.07 -22.96
N VAL A 395 -0.84 -12.80 -23.28
CA VAL A 395 -0.16 -12.38 -24.51
C VAL A 395 1.12 -11.65 -24.15
N TRP A 396 2.24 -12.13 -24.67
CA TRP A 396 3.58 -11.61 -24.43
C TRP A 396 3.99 -10.56 -25.46
N PRO A 397 4.87 -9.61 -25.11
CA PRO A 397 5.35 -8.58 -26.03
C PRO A 397 6.27 -9.20 -27.09
N ARG A 398 6.32 -8.56 -28.26
CA ARG A 398 7.17 -9.01 -29.39
C ARG A 398 8.65 -8.63 -29.22
N THR A 399 9.06 -8.05 -28.11
CA THR A 399 10.45 -7.78 -27.76
C THR A 399 11.26 -9.08 -27.58
N ARG A 400 12.59 -9.02 -27.70
CA ARG A 400 13.45 -10.20 -27.55
C ARG A 400 13.24 -10.90 -26.20
N PRO A 401 13.26 -10.23 -25.03
CA PRO A 401 12.95 -10.88 -23.75
C PRO A 401 11.55 -11.47 -23.71
N GLY A 402 10.55 -10.70 -24.16
CA GLY A 402 9.15 -11.15 -24.14
C GLY A 402 8.89 -12.40 -24.99
N ARG A 403 9.50 -12.50 -26.17
CA ARG A 403 9.41 -13.70 -27.02
C ARG A 403 10.08 -14.93 -26.39
N ALA A 404 11.27 -14.74 -25.82
CA ALA A 404 12.00 -15.82 -25.17
C ALA A 404 11.23 -16.37 -23.97
N ILE A 405 10.74 -15.50 -23.09
CA ILE A 405 9.93 -15.86 -21.94
C ILE A 405 8.61 -16.51 -22.37
N GLY A 406 7.87 -15.91 -23.33
CA GLY A 406 6.61 -16.46 -23.83
C GLY A 406 6.78 -17.85 -24.44
N ALA A 407 7.88 -18.11 -25.14
CA ALA A 407 8.21 -19.43 -25.67
C ALA A 407 8.60 -20.43 -24.56
N ALA A 408 9.31 -19.99 -23.53
CA ALA A 408 9.69 -20.84 -22.40
C ALA A 408 8.47 -21.25 -21.56
N LEU A 409 7.49 -20.34 -21.40
CA LEU A 409 6.25 -20.60 -20.64
C LEU A 409 5.18 -21.35 -21.43
N ASN A 410 5.24 -21.39 -22.77
CA ASN A 410 4.33 -22.12 -23.63
C ASN A 410 5.06 -23.19 -24.51
N PRO A 411 5.57 -24.25 -23.91
CA PRO A 411 6.34 -25.26 -24.67
C PRO A 411 5.53 -25.98 -25.76
N ARG A 412 4.18 -25.93 -25.71
CA ARG A 412 3.30 -26.53 -26.72
C ARG A 412 3.25 -25.79 -28.08
N SER A 413 3.81 -24.57 -28.16
CA SER A 413 3.88 -23.81 -29.42
C SER A 413 5.08 -24.19 -30.30
N ARG A 414 5.89 -25.20 -29.90
CA ARG A 414 7.07 -25.68 -30.62
C ARG A 414 6.83 -27.00 -31.38
N ARG A 415 5.56 -27.44 -31.54
CA ARG A 415 5.21 -28.58 -32.40
C ARG A 415 4.43 -28.14 -33.63
#